data_39d5d3f390ddc6dda3ccb6c6f71fa5b7
#
_entry.id   39d5d3f390ddc6dda3ccb6c6f71fa5b7
#
_cell.length_a   1.000
_cell.length_b   1.000
_cell.length_c   1.000
_cell.angle_alpha   90.00
_cell.angle_beta   90.00
_cell.angle_gamma   90.00
#
_symmetry.space_group_name_H-M   'P 1'
#
loop_
_entity.id
_entity.type
_entity.pdbx_description
1 polymer ?
#
loop_
_entity_poly.entity_id
_entity_poly.type
_entity_poly.pdbx_seq_one_letter_code
_entity_poly.pdbx_strand_id
1 'polypeptide(L)'
;MPDFTEAKVLITGAASGIGAAVATRLAAAGVRKLILVDRDEVKLRDFGFTLPCERQPIIGDVADEALWSAADLTGLTHAFVNAGIGEGGPLAELEFETWRRVMSVNLDGAFLTLQAALRAIRSTGGGGSIVLTASVAGVKAEPGMGAYAVSKAGVIHLARIAAREGAPDGIRVNAIAPGGIETPIWTAVPMFQEMVRSMGSEAAAFKAMASVSTPLGRFGTADEIAAQVAFLLSDEAGFTTGACWVSDGGYSL
;
A
#
# COMPACT_ATOMS: atom_id res chain seq x y z
N MET A 1 -10.18 -1.58 -19.70
CA MET A 1 -9.52 -1.87 -18.41
C MET A 1 -8.23 -2.59 -18.73
N PRO A 2 -7.15 -2.34 -18.00
CA PRO A 2 -5.91 -3.08 -18.19
C PRO A 2 -6.14 -4.60 -18.14
N ASP A 3 -5.39 -5.36 -18.93
CA ASP A 3 -5.45 -6.82 -18.96
C ASP A 3 -4.50 -7.41 -17.92
N PHE A 4 -5.01 -8.30 -17.06
CA PHE A 4 -4.24 -9.01 -16.03
C PHE A 4 -4.42 -10.53 -16.13
N THR A 5 -4.97 -11.06 -17.23
CA THR A 5 -5.36 -12.48 -17.37
C THR A 5 -4.21 -13.46 -17.17
N GLU A 6 -2.97 -13.06 -17.48
CA GLU A 6 -1.77 -13.89 -17.23
C GLU A 6 -1.03 -13.49 -15.94
N ALA A 7 -1.50 -12.43 -15.25
CA ALA A 7 -0.77 -11.88 -14.12
C ALA A 7 -0.97 -12.72 -12.84
N LYS A 8 0.13 -12.93 -12.13
CA LYS A 8 0.17 -13.38 -10.74
C LYS A 8 0.64 -12.22 -9.88
N VAL A 9 -0.21 -11.74 -8.98
CA VAL A 9 -0.01 -10.50 -8.25
C VAL A 9 0.07 -10.74 -6.74
N LEU A 10 1.14 -10.27 -6.11
CA LEU A 10 1.30 -10.23 -4.66
C LEU A 10 0.69 -8.93 -4.11
N ILE A 11 -0.11 -9.01 -3.06
CA ILE A 11 -0.68 -7.86 -2.35
C ILE A 11 -0.48 -8.02 -0.86
N THR A 12 0.18 -7.07 -0.19
CA THR A 12 0.31 -7.04 1.27
C THR A 12 -0.65 -6.04 1.90
N GLY A 13 -1.11 -6.32 3.15
CA GLY A 13 -2.21 -5.58 3.77
C GLY A 13 -3.51 -5.79 3.00
N ALA A 14 -3.72 -7.03 2.53
CA ALA A 14 -4.78 -7.37 1.58
C ALA A 14 -6.18 -7.51 2.21
N ALA A 15 -6.26 -7.64 3.54
CA ALA A 15 -7.52 -7.91 4.22
C ALA A 15 -8.44 -6.69 4.37
N SER A 16 -7.96 -5.47 4.08
CA SER A 16 -8.76 -4.25 4.29
C SER A 16 -8.25 -3.06 3.45
N GLY A 17 -9.01 -1.98 3.47
CA GLY A 17 -8.61 -0.68 2.92
C GLY A 17 -8.17 -0.74 1.45
N ILE A 18 -7.06 -0.06 1.15
CA ILE A 18 -6.54 0.04 -0.22
C ILE A 18 -6.13 -1.33 -0.77
N GLY A 19 -5.52 -2.20 0.07
CA GLY A 19 -5.10 -3.55 -0.35
C GLY A 19 -6.28 -4.40 -0.83
N ALA A 20 -7.38 -4.41 -0.08
CA ALA A 20 -8.60 -5.12 -0.45
C ALA A 20 -9.25 -4.53 -1.72
N ALA A 21 -9.30 -3.20 -1.84
CA ALA A 21 -9.84 -2.54 -3.03
C ALA A 21 -9.01 -2.87 -4.30
N VAL A 22 -7.67 -2.89 -4.18
CA VAL A 22 -6.78 -3.31 -5.29
C VAL A 22 -7.02 -4.77 -5.65
N ALA A 23 -7.11 -5.68 -4.66
CA ALA A 23 -7.40 -7.08 -4.91
C ALA A 23 -8.75 -7.27 -5.64
N THR A 24 -9.80 -6.59 -5.18
CA THR A 24 -11.13 -6.61 -5.82
C THR A 24 -11.06 -6.12 -7.26
N ARG A 25 -10.38 -5.00 -7.50
CA ARG A 25 -10.25 -4.41 -8.83
C ARG A 25 -9.48 -5.32 -9.80
N LEU A 26 -8.37 -5.91 -9.36
CA LEU A 26 -7.59 -6.84 -10.18
C LEU A 26 -8.36 -8.13 -10.47
N ALA A 27 -9.12 -8.64 -9.49
CA ALA A 27 -9.99 -9.79 -9.69
C ALA A 27 -11.09 -9.50 -10.74
N ALA A 28 -11.70 -8.31 -10.70
CA ALA A 28 -12.67 -7.87 -11.71
C ALA A 28 -12.03 -7.65 -13.09
N ALA A 29 -10.72 -7.33 -13.15
CA ALA A 29 -9.94 -7.22 -14.39
C ALA A 29 -9.39 -8.58 -14.89
N GLY A 30 -9.83 -9.69 -14.31
CA GLY A 30 -9.51 -11.05 -14.78
C GLY A 30 -8.13 -11.56 -14.37
N VAL A 31 -7.54 -11.03 -13.28
CA VAL A 31 -6.23 -11.51 -12.81
C VAL A 31 -6.23 -13.02 -12.62
N ARG A 32 -5.16 -13.68 -13.10
CA ARG A 32 -5.04 -15.13 -13.00
C ARG A 32 -4.98 -15.60 -11.55
N LYS A 33 -4.10 -14.99 -10.75
CA LYS A 33 -3.91 -15.38 -9.35
C LYS A 33 -3.53 -14.20 -8.47
N LEU A 34 -4.11 -14.13 -7.28
CA LEU A 34 -3.72 -13.21 -6.21
C LEU A 34 -3.03 -13.97 -5.07
N ILE A 35 -1.85 -13.51 -4.68
CA ILE A 35 -1.19 -13.89 -3.43
C ILE A 35 -1.50 -12.78 -2.42
N LEU A 36 -2.31 -13.10 -1.43
CA LEU A 36 -2.86 -12.15 -0.47
C LEU A 36 -2.17 -12.33 0.88
N VAL A 37 -1.45 -11.31 1.34
CA VAL A 37 -0.71 -11.35 2.61
C VAL A 37 -1.35 -10.39 3.61
N ASP A 38 -1.68 -10.88 4.79
CA ASP A 38 -2.11 -10.07 5.92
C ASP A 38 -1.84 -10.82 7.23
N ARG A 39 -1.75 -10.09 8.34
CA ARG A 39 -1.64 -10.68 9.68
C ARG A 39 -3.00 -11.08 10.28
N ASP A 40 -4.08 -10.48 9.79
CA ASP A 40 -5.45 -10.79 10.22
C ASP A 40 -5.99 -11.97 9.40
N GLU A 41 -5.77 -13.18 9.92
CA GLU A 41 -6.17 -14.42 9.24
C GLU A 41 -7.67 -14.47 8.94
N VAL A 42 -8.51 -14.08 9.91
CA VAL A 42 -9.96 -14.20 9.76
C VAL A 42 -10.44 -13.28 8.64
N LYS A 43 -10.09 -11.99 8.72
CA LYS A 43 -10.49 -11.03 7.68
C LYS A 43 -9.92 -11.40 6.31
N LEU A 44 -8.66 -11.87 6.25
CA LEU A 44 -8.03 -12.22 4.98
C LEU A 44 -8.74 -13.40 4.32
N ARG A 45 -9.11 -14.44 5.08
CA ARG A 45 -9.83 -15.60 4.56
C ARG A 45 -11.24 -15.23 4.11
N ASP A 46 -12.00 -14.52 4.95
CA ASP A 46 -13.37 -14.10 4.64
C ASP A 46 -13.40 -13.23 3.39
N PHE A 47 -12.55 -12.21 3.30
CA PHE A 47 -12.40 -11.37 2.13
C PHE A 47 -11.95 -12.18 0.90
N GLY A 48 -10.93 -13.02 1.05
CA GLY A 48 -10.42 -13.85 -0.03
C GLY A 48 -11.52 -14.70 -0.68
N PHE A 49 -12.44 -15.27 0.09
CA PHE A 49 -13.54 -16.09 -0.45
C PHE A 49 -14.48 -15.33 -1.39
N THR A 50 -14.52 -14.01 -1.32
CA THR A 50 -15.40 -13.19 -2.19
C THR A 50 -14.83 -12.96 -3.59
N LEU A 51 -13.52 -13.20 -3.80
CA LEU A 51 -12.84 -12.87 -5.05
C LEU A 51 -13.01 -13.96 -6.11
N PRO A 52 -13.40 -13.61 -7.36
CA PRO A 52 -13.68 -14.57 -8.45
C PRO A 52 -12.39 -14.96 -9.23
N CYS A 53 -11.28 -15.22 -8.56
CA CYS A 53 -10.01 -15.62 -9.17
C CYS A 53 -9.27 -16.66 -8.32
N GLU A 54 -8.19 -17.25 -8.84
CA GLU A 54 -7.30 -18.06 -8.01
C GLU A 54 -6.64 -17.20 -6.93
N ARG A 55 -6.57 -17.72 -5.71
CA ARG A 55 -6.01 -17.00 -4.57
C ARG A 55 -5.18 -17.90 -3.67
N GLN A 56 -4.14 -17.30 -3.10
CA GLN A 56 -3.23 -17.94 -2.15
C GLN A 56 -3.10 -17.01 -0.93
N PRO A 57 -3.78 -17.30 0.17
CA PRO A 57 -3.58 -16.54 1.40
C PRO A 57 -2.25 -16.91 2.05
N ILE A 58 -1.51 -15.92 2.52
CA ILE A 58 -0.31 -16.05 3.36
C ILE A 58 -0.56 -15.23 4.62
N ILE A 59 -0.58 -15.89 5.76
CA ILE A 59 -0.85 -15.25 7.06
C ILE A 59 0.47 -14.95 7.76
N GLY A 60 0.69 -13.68 8.10
CA GLY A 60 1.87 -13.30 8.87
C GLY A 60 2.19 -11.81 8.82
N ASP A 61 3.20 -11.42 9.58
CA ASP A 61 3.71 -10.06 9.61
C ASP A 61 4.73 -9.85 8.48
N VAL A 62 4.54 -8.80 7.70
CA VAL A 62 5.45 -8.45 6.59
C VAL A 62 6.87 -8.13 7.05
N ALA A 63 7.05 -7.78 8.33
CA ALA A 63 8.35 -7.54 8.95
C ALA A 63 9.06 -8.82 9.41
N ASP A 64 8.43 -9.98 9.29
CA ASP A 64 9.04 -11.27 9.59
C ASP A 64 9.79 -11.81 8.37
N GLU A 65 11.11 -11.89 8.45
CA GLU A 65 11.96 -12.42 7.39
C GLU A 65 11.66 -13.91 7.09
N ALA A 66 11.23 -14.68 8.09
CA ALA A 66 10.87 -16.09 7.92
C ALA A 66 9.62 -16.25 7.02
N LEU A 67 8.67 -15.30 7.08
CA LEU A 67 7.51 -15.28 6.19
C LEU A 67 7.93 -15.33 4.72
N TRP A 68 8.86 -14.45 4.34
CA TRP A 68 9.32 -14.32 2.96
C TRP A 68 10.22 -15.46 2.51
N SER A 69 10.97 -16.06 3.45
CA SER A 69 11.77 -17.24 3.17
C SER A 69 10.92 -18.48 2.88
N ALA A 70 9.72 -18.55 3.46
CA ALA A 70 8.78 -19.67 3.29
C ALA A 70 7.74 -19.44 2.18
N ALA A 71 7.55 -18.19 1.71
CA ALA A 71 6.51 -17.84 0.75
C ALA A 71 6.77 -18.42 -0.64
N ASP A 72 5.81 -19.17 -1.19
CA ASP A 72 5.84 -19.57 -2.59
C ASP A 72 5.36 -18.43 -3.50
N LEU A 73 6.32 -17.76 -4.16
CA LEU A 73 6.10 -16.69 -5.12
C LEU A 73 6.43 -17.11 -6.56
N THR A 74 6.50 -18.42 -6.83
CA THR A 74 6.81 -18.95 -8.17
C THR A 74 5.85 -18.39 -9.24
N GLY A 75 6.40 -17.86 -10.32
CA GLY A 75 5.63 -17.26 -11.42
C GLY A 75 5.04 -15.89 -11.11
N LEU A 76 5.51 -15.20 -10.06
CA LEU A 76 5.10 -13.83 -9.75
C LEU A 76 5.48 -12.89 -10.91
N THR A 77 4.54 -11.99 -11.28
CA THR A 77 4.74 -10.97 -12.31
C THR A 77 4.55 -9.55 -11.78
N HIS A 78 3.72 -9.39 -10.75
CA HIS A 78 3.41 -8.06 -10.21
C HIS A 78 3.34 -8.09 -8.68
N ALA A 79 3.58 -6.93 -8.04
CA ALA A 79 3.41 -6.80 -6.61
C ALA A 79 2.84 -5.42 -6.20
N PHE A 80 1.96 -5.44 -5.23
CA PHE A 80 1.49 -4.25 -4.52
C PHE A 80 1.94 -4.33 -3.06
N VAL A 81 3.00 -3.59 -2.73
CA VAL A 81 3.63 -3.50 -1.41
C VAL A 81 2.89 -2.45 -0.60
N ASN A 82 1.88 -2.86 0.18
CA ASN A 82 0.91 -1.93 0.73
C ASN A 82 0.76 -1.98 2.26
N ALA A 83 1.10 -3.09 2.91
CA ALA A 83 0.96 -3.21 4.37
C ALA A 83 1.60 -2.02 5.10
N GLY A 84 0.89 -1.48 6.09
CA GLY A 84 1.37 -0.36 6.88
C GLY A 84 0.44 0.00 8.02
N ILE A 85 0.98 0.72 9.00
CA ILE A 85 0.26 1.25 10.15
C ILE A 85 0.43 2.76 10.24
N GLY A 86 -0.58 3.46 10.76
CA GLY A 86 -0.59 4.90 10.93
C GLY A 86 -0.51 5.28 12.41
N GLU A 87 0.70 5.41 12.93
CA GLU A 87 0.93 5.87 14.30
C GLU A 87 1.94 7.02 14.29
N GLY A 88 1.78 7.96 15.22
CA GLY A 88 2.65 9.11 15.34
C GLY A 88 2.46 9.84 16.67
N GLY A 89 3.12 10.95 16.80
CA GLY A 89 3.10 11.85 17.94
C GLY A 89 4.16 12.94 17.77
N PRO A 90 4.15 14.00 18.60
CA PRO A 90 5.19 15.01 18.62
C PRO A 90 6.56 14.36 18.83
N LEU A 91 7.59 14.76 18.05
CA LEU A 91 8.90 14.11 18.07
C LEU A 91 9.55 14.07 19.46
N ALA A 92 9.34 15.12 20.26
CA ALA A 92 9.92 15.19 21.61
C ALA A 92 9.27 14.21 22.62
N GLU A 93 8.08 13.72 22.30
CA GLU A 93 7.27 12.86 23.19
C GLU A 93 7.07 11.46 22.61
N LEU A 94 7.54 11.23 21.37
CA LEU A 94 7.34 9.98 20.67
C LEU A 94 8.17 8.86 21.32
N GLU A 95 7.48 7.88 21.87
CA GLU A 95 8.11 6.70 22.46
C GLU A 95 8.92 5.91 21.41
N PHE A 96 10.14 5.51 21.78
CA PHE A 96 11.03 4.78 20.87
C PHE A 96 10.44 3.44 20.40
N GLU A 97 9.61 2.80 21.22
CA GLU A 97 8.90 1.59 20.86
C GLU A 97 7.90 1.84 19.71
N THR A 98 7.15 2.94 19.76
CA THR A 98 6.24 3.35 18.68
C THR A 98 7.02 3.65 17.39
N TRP A 99 8.14 4.37 17.49
CA TRP A 99 9.03 4.59 16.37
C TRP A 99 9.47 3.26 15.73
N ARG A 100 9.98 2.33 16.55
CA ARG A 100 10.45 1.01 16.09
C ARG A 100 9.35 0.21 15.42
N ARG A 101 8.16 0.16 16.01
CA ARG A 101 7.00 -0.55 15.45
C ARG A 101 6.60 -0.01 14.09
N VAL A 102 6.52 1.32 13.94
CA VAL A 102 6.17 1.96 12.67
C VAL A 102 7.24 1.70 11.60
N MET A 103 8.52 1.85 11.95
CA MET A 103 9.62 1.59 11.02
C MET A 103 9.65 0.13 10.60
N SER A 104 9.48 -0.80 11.53
CA SER A 104 9.47 -2.24 11.26
C SER A 104 8.38 -2.62 10.26
N VAL A 105 7.13 -2.19 10.47
CA VAL A 105 6.04 -2.55 9.55
C VAL A 105 6.15 -1.80 8.23
N ASN A 106 6.32 -0.46 8.29
CA ASN A 106 6.17 0.40 7.11
C ASN A 106 7.40 0.43 6.21
N LEU A 107 8.60 0.25 6.76
CA LEU A 107 9.85 0.34 5.99
C LEU A 107 10.55 -1.01 5.89
N ASP A 108 10.82 -1.71 7.00
CA ASP A 108 11.48 -3.02 6.95
C ASP A 108 10.58 -4.05 6.26
N GLY A 109 9.27 -4.07 6.59
CA GLY A 109 8.28 -4.92 5.93
C GLY A 109 8.12 -4.60 4.43
N ALA A 110 8.15 -3.32 4.06
CA ALA A 110 8.14 -2.92 2.65
C ALA A 110 9.42 -3.37 1.93
N PHE A 111 10.58 -3.25 2.57
CA PHE A 111 11.86 -3.72 2.02
C PHE A 111 11.85 -5.24 1.81
N LEU A 112 11.46 -6.02 2.81
CA LEU A 112 11.42 -7.49 2.72
C LEU A 112 10.45 -7.95 1.63
N THR A 113 9.26 -7.36 1.58
CA THR A 113 8.26 -7.64 0.53
C THR A 113 8.82 -7.32 -0.86
N LEU A 114 9.40 -6.12 -1.03
CA LEU A 114 10.00 -5.68 -2.29
C LEU A 114 11.13 -6.59 -2.73
N GLN A 115 12.01 -6.96 -1.81
CA GLN A 115 13.14 -7.87 -2.09
C GLN A 115 12.64 -9.24 -2.56
N ALA A 116 11.64 -9.81 -1.87
CA ALA A 116 11.04 -11.08 -2.26
C ALA A 116 10.37 -10.99 -3.64
N ALA A 117 9.61 -9.90 -3.89
CA ALA A 117 8.95 -9.67 -5.17
C ALA A 117 9.96 -9.50 -6.33
N LEU A 118 11.00 -8.69 -6.15
CA LEU A 118 12.05 -8.49 -7.16
C LEU A 118 12.74 -9.81 -7.53
N ARG A 119 13.11 -10.62 -6.52
CA ARG A 119 13.73 -11.94 -6.74
C ARG A 119 12.79 -12.87 -7.52
N ALA A 120 11.53 -12.93 -7.13
CA ALA A 120 10.55 -13.81 -7.76
C ALA A 120 10.24 -13.40 -9.22
N ILE A 121 10.00 -12.10 -9.47
CA ILE A 121 9.72 -11.59 -10.83
C ILE A 121 10.94 -11.79 -11.74
N ARG A 122 12.15 -11.50 -11.24
CA ARG A 122 13.39 -11.76 -11.98
C ARG A 122 13.55 -13.24 -12.34
N SER A 123 13.25 -14.15 -11.40
CA SER A 123 13.30 -15.60 -11.63
C SER A 123 12.23 -16.07 -12.61
N THR A 124 11.06 -15.43 -12.66
CA THR A 124 10.00 -15.74 -13.62
C THR A 124 10.42 -15.36 -15.05
N GLY A 125 11.19 -14.28 -15.21
CA GLY A 125 11.55 -13.71 -16.51
C GLY A 125 10.38 -12.95 -17.16
N GLY A 126 10.67 -12.21 -18.21
CA GLY A 126 9.63 -11.44 -18.94
C GLY A 126 9.30 -10.07 -18.36
N GLY A 127 9.97 -9.63 -17.29
CA GLY A 127 9.71 -8.35 -16.65
C GLY A 127 8.50 -8.35 -15.70
N GLY A 128 8.03 -7.15 -15.33
CA GLY A 128 6.88 -7.01 -14.43
C GLY A 128 6.74 -5.61 -13.84
N SER A 129 5.84 -5.48 -12.86
CA SER A 129 5.60 -4.19 -12.22
C SER A 129 5.36 -4.30 -10.72
N ILE A 130 5.95 -3.38 -9.97
CA ILE A 130 5.80 -3.27 -8.51
C ILE A 130 5.32 -1.86 -8.17
N VAL A 131 4.31 -1.75 -7.31
CA VAL A 131 3.87 -0.47 -6.74
C VAL A 131 3.98 -0.54 -5.22
N LEU A 132 4.58 0.50 -4.62
CA LEU A 132 4.70 0.64 -3.17
C LEU A 132 3.76 1.73 -2.65
N THR A 133 3.07 1.47 -1.56
CA THR A 133 2.23 2.47 -0.88
C THR A 133 3.08 3.34 0.03
N ALA A 134 3.41 4.53 -0.45
CA ALA A 134 3.96 5.62 0.34
C ALA A 134 2.84 6.40 1.06
N SER A 135 2.95 7.70 1.16
CA SER A 135 1.93 8.64 1.66
C SER A 135 2.34 10.06 1.28
N VAL A 136 1.37 10.96 1.17
CA VAL A 136 1.64 12.39 1.11
C VAL A 136 2.48 12.87 2.29
N ALA A 137 2.37 12.23 3.48
CA ALA A 137 3.22 12.52 4.64
C ALA A 137 4.72 12.21 4.40
N GLY A 138 5.05 11.38 3.42
CA GLY A 138 6.44 11.16 2.97
C GLY A 138 6.94 12.24 2.01
N VAL A 139 6.07 13.11 1.52
CA VAL A 139 6.36 14.22 0.60
C VAL A 139 6.31 15.56 1.33
N LYS A 140 5.25 15.78 2.10
CA LYS A 140 5.00 17.00 2.88
C LYS A 140 5.20 16.71 4.37
N ALA A 141 5.96 17.55 5.05
CA ALA A 141 6.16 17.42 6.50
C ALA A 141 4.95 17.93 7.28
N GLU A 142 4.49 17.11 8.23
CA GLU A 142 3.41 17.48 9.14
C GLU A 142 3.80 17.22 10.59
N PRO A 143 3.54 18.15 11.52
CA PRO A 143 3.75 17.92 12.94
C PRO A 143 3.01 16.69 13.47
N GLY A 144 3.63 15.94 14.37
CA GLY A 144 3.02 14.74 14.95
C GLY A 144 3.09 13.48 14.08
N MET A 145 3.64 13.55 12.87
CA MET A 145 3.72 12.41 11.93
C MET A 145 5.12 11.79 11.83
N GLY A 146 6.04 12.11 12.76
CA GLY A 146 7.47 11.83 12.62
C GLY A 146 7.83 10.43 12.17
N ALA A 147 7.46 9.39 12.92
CA ALA A 147 7.78 7.99 12.56
C ALA A 147 7.13 7.57 11.23
N TYR A 148 5.85 7.88 11.08
CA TYR A 148 5.09 7.55 9.87
C TYR A 148 5.67 8.25 8.64
N ALA A 149 5.85 9.57 8.70
CA ALA A 149 6.36 10.38 7.60
C ALA A 149 7.75 9.93 7.16
N VAL A 150 8.66 9.69 8.11
CA VAL A 150 10.02 9.19 7.81
C VAL A 150 9.96 7.81 7.15
N SER A 151 9.14 6.89 7.65
CA SER A 151 8.97 5.57 7.03
C SER A 151 8.48 5.68 5.59
N LYS A 152 7.49 6.56 5.32
CA LYS A 152 6.91 6.75 3.97
C LYS A 152 7.83 7.52 3.02
N ALA A 153 8.65 8.43 3.51
CA ALA A 153 9.75 9.04 2.74
C ALA A 153 10.79 7.98 2.35
N GLY A 154 11.15 7.08 3.29
CA GLY A 154 12.02 5.93 3.03
C GLY A 154 11.46 5.02 1.92
N VAL A 155 10.17 4.71 1.94
CA VAL A 155 9.49 3.91 0.90
C VAL A 155 9.56 4.59 -0.48
N ILE A 156 9.38 5.91 -0.57
CA ILE A 156 9.53 6.65 -1.84
C ILE A 156 10.95 6.48 -2.39
N HIS A 157 11.96 6.64 -1.55
CA HIS A 157 13.34 6.51 -1.99
C HIS A 157 13.71 5.06 -2.34
N LEU A 158 13.22 4.10 -1.56
CA LEU A 158 13.37 2.67 -1.83
C LEU A 158 12.80 2.28 -3.21
N ALA A 159 11.61 2.79 -3.56
CA ALA A 159 11.02 2.57 -4.88
C ALA A 159 11.91 3.10 -6.02
N ARG A 160 12.55 4.26 -5.85
CA ARG A 160 13.47 4.84 -6.84
C ARG A 160 14.74 4.01 -7.03
N ILE A 161 15.30 3.48 -5.94
CA ILE A 161 16.46 2.57 -6.01
C ILE A 161 16.06 1.30 -6.75
N ALA A 162 14.96 0.67 -6.33
CA ALA A 162 14.47 -0.56 -6.93
C ALA A 162 14.09 -0.41 -8.41
N ALA A 163 13.58 0.75 -8.82
CA ALA A 163 13.31 1.08 -10.23
C ALA A 163 14.58 1.03 -11.09
N ARG A 164 15.69 1.56 -10.58
CA ARG A 164 16.98 1.52 -11.30
C ARG A 164 17.57 0.12 -11.34
N GLU A 165 17.46 -0.63 -10.26
CA GLU A 165 17.98 -2.00 -10.16
C GLU A 165 17.13 -3.02 -10.93
N GLY A 166 15.82 -2.79 -11.03
CA GLY A 166 14.89 -3.67 -11.74
C GLY A 166 14.84 -3.42 -13.27
N ALA A 167 15.21 -2.21 -13.72
CA ALA A 167 15.08 -1.83 -15.11
C ALA A 167 15.83 -2.76 -16.11
N PRO A 168 17.05 -3.25 -15.82
CA PRO A 168 17.72 -4.21 -16.72
C PRO A 168 16.94 -5.54 -16.88
N ASP A 169 16.08 -5.90 -15.92
CA ASP A 169 15.25 -7.11 -15.94
C ASP A 169 13.84 -6.80 -16.49
N GLY A 170 13.58 -5.60 -16.99
CA GLY A 170 12.25 -5.17 -17.44
C GLY A 170 11.23 -4.95 -16.31
N ILE A 171 11.70 -4.78 -15.06
CA ILE A 171 10.82 -4.59 -13.90
C ILE A 171 10.65 -3.09 -13.64
N ARG A 172 9.41 -2.61 -13.72
CA ARG A 172 9.05 -1.24 -13.34
C ARG A 172 8.70 -1.18 -11.85
N VAL A 173 9.17 -0.15 -11.16
CA VAL A 173 8.87 0.05 -9.74
C VAL A 173 8.45 1.50 -9.51
N ASN A 174 7.26 1.71 -8.94
CA ASN A 174 6.74 3.04 -8.65
C ASN A 174 6.20 3.12 -7.22
N ALA A 175 6.07 4.32 -6.70
CA ALA A 175 5.36 4.59 -5.46
C ALA A 175 4.06 5.34 -5.73
N ILE A 176 3.01 5.03 -4.98
CA ILE A 176 1.83 5.88 -4.86
C ILE A 176 1.84 6.57 -3.49
N ALA A 177 1.56 7.86 -3.44
CA ALA A 177 1.50 8.67 -2.23
C ALA A 177 0.09 9.23 -2.02
N PRO A 178 -0.82 8.45 -1.41
CA PRO A 178 -2.17 8.91 -1.11
C PRO A 178 -2.17 10.00 -0.04
N GLY A 179 -3.15 10.90 -0.11
CA GLY A 179 -3.53 11.81 0.97
C GLY A 179 -4.51 11.17 1.95
N GLY A 180 -5.49 11.92 2.41
CA GLY A 180 -6.59 11.39 3.22
C GLY A 180 -7.46 10.44 2.40
N ILE A 181 -7.49 9.15 2.77
CA ILE A 181 -8.32 8.12 2.14
C ILE A 181 -9.22 7.49 3.21
N GLU A 182 -10.51 7.35 2.92
CA GLU A 182 -11.49 6.75 3.80
C GLU A 182 -11.23 5.24 3.93
N THR A 183 -10.45 4.85 4.95
CA THR A 183 -10.04 3.46 5.19
C THR A 183 -9.97 3.16 6.69
N PRO A 184 -9.98 1.88 7.10
CA PRO A 184 -9.90 1.50 8.51
C PRO A 184 -8.63 1.95 9.25
N ILE A 185 -7.60 2.43 8.56
CA ILE A 185 -6.38 2.95 9.22
C ILE A 185 -6.70 4.08 10.21
N TRP A 186 -7.74 4.86 9.93
CA TRP A 186 -8.18 5.97 10.79
C TRP A 186 -8.79 5.53 12.10
N THR A 187 -9.33 4.30 12.19
CA THR A 187 -9.93 3.79 13.42
C THR A 187 -8.93 3.60 14.56
N ALA A 188 -7.63 3.54 14.25
CA ALA A 188 -6.55 3.51 15.23
C ALA A 188 -6.09 4.91 15.70
N VAL A 189 -6.58 6.00 15.07
CA VAL A 189 -6.16 7.38 15.36
C VAL A 189 -7.07 7.98 16.46
N PRO A 190 -6.56 8.29 17.67
CA PRO A 190 -7.38 8.77 18.78
C PRO A 190 -8.19 10.02 18.46
N MET A 191 -7.60 10.98 17.75
CA MET A 191 -8.28 12.20 17.32
C MET A 191 -9.49 11.88 16.42
N PHE A 192 -9.36 10.94 15.49
CA PHE A 192 -10.46 10.53 14.62
C PHE A 192 -11.59 9.88 15.42
N GLN A 193 -11.26 8.99 16.36
CA GLN A 193 -12.24 8.38 17.24
C GLN A 193 -13.04 9.42 18.06
N GLU A 194 -12.37 10.46 18.54
CA GLU A 194 -13.03 11.55 19.27
C GLU A 194 -13.96 12.35 18.35
N MET A 195 -13.53 12.64 17.13
CA MET A 195 -14.37 13.29 16.12
C MET A 195 -15.61 12.44 15.78
N VAL A 196 -15.46 11.14 15.62
CA VAL A 196 -16.59 10.21 15.37
C VAL A 196 -17.58 10.24 16.54
N ARG A 197 -17.08 10.20 17.79
CA ARG A 197 -17.94 10.32 18.99
C ARG A 197 -18.69 11.63 19.03
N SER A 198 -18.04 12.74 18.73
CA SER A 198 -18.65 14.09 18.79
C SER A 198 -19.60 14.37 17.63
N MET A 199 -19.34 13.83 16.45
CA MET A 199 -20.11 14.09 15.21
C MET A 199 -21.12 12.99 14.88
N GLY A 200 -21.09 11.87 15.60
CA GLY A 200 -22.05 10.78 15.49
C GLY A 200 -21.82 9.79 14.33
N SER A 201 -20.83 10.04 13.44
CA SER A 201 -20.49 9.09 12.37
C SER A 201 -19.09 9.32 11.79
N GLU A 202 -18.47 8.26 11.24
CA GLU A 202 -17.20 8.35 10.50
C GLU A 202 -17.34 9.27 9.28
N ALA A 203 -18.43 9.19 8.54
CA ALA A 203 -18.67 10.04 7.37
C ALA A 203 -18.67 11.55 7.71
N ALA A 204 -19.27 11.93 8.86
CA ALA A 204 -19.24 13.31 9.32
C ALA A 204 -17.81 13.74 9.73
N ALA A 205 -17.06 12.86 10.41
CA ALA A 205 -15.68 13.11 10.79
C ALA A 205 -14.78 13.27 9.55
N PHE A 206 -14.85 12.37 8.57
CA PHE A 206 -14.11 12.49 7.31
C PHE A 206 -14.43 13.78 6.56
N LYS A 207 -15.71 14.14 6.45
CA LYS A 207 -16.14 15.37 5.81
C LYS A 207 -15.56 16.61 6.51
N ALA A 208 -15.59 16.64 7.82
CA ALA A 208 -15.05 17.76 8.60
C ALA A 208 -13.54 17.89 8.42
N MET A 209 -12.78 16.78 8.50
CA MET A 209 -11.34 16.78 8.28
C MET A 209 -10.98 17.25 6.86
N ALA A 210 -11.64 16.72 5.86
CA ALA A 210 -11.38 17.03 4.47
C ALA A 210 -11.68 18.49 4.11
N SER A 211 -12.72 19.07 4.71
CA SER A 211 -13.14 20.47 4.43
C SER A 211 -12.07 21.51 4.79
N VAL A 212 -11.17 21.19 5.73
CA VAL A 212 -10.12 22.11 6.17
C VAL A 212 -8.74 21.74 5.63
N SER A 213 -8.56 20.52 5.12
CA SER A 213 -7.24 20.03 4.72
C SER A 213 -7.11 19.75 3.21
N THR A 214 -8.20 19.48 2.51
CA THR A 214 -8.15 18.99 1.13
C THR A 214 -8.84 19.97 0.17
N PRO A 215 -8.13 20.57 -0.80
CA PRO A 215 -8.73 21.50 -1.78
C PRO A 215 -9.95 20.94 -2.53
N LEU A 216 -9.98 19.63 -2.83
CA LEU A 216 -11.16 18.99 -3.41
C LEU A 216 -12.33 18.82 -2.43
N GLY A 217 -12.20 19.23 -1.15
CA GLY A 217 -13.25 19.25 -0.12
C GLY A 217 -13.71 17.86 0.36
N ARG A 218 -13.02 16.79 -0.03
CA ARG A 218 -13.30 15.42 0.40
C ARG A 218 -12.03 14.59 0.50
N PHE A 219 -12.08 13.53 1.27
CA PHE A 219 -11.07 12.47 1.18
C PHE A 219 -11.31 11.61 -0.07
N GLY A 220 -10.28 10.92 -0.50
CA GLY A 220 -10.38 9.93 -1.56
C GLY A 220 -10.95 8.61 -1.04
N THR A 221 -11.39 7.77 -1.95
CA THR A 221 -11.82 6.40 -1.65
C THR A 221 -10.70 5.39 -1.92
N ALA A 222 -10.78 4.21 -1.30
CA ALA A 222 -9.88 3.10 -1.60
C ALA A 222 -9.96 2.68 -3.08
N ASP A 223 -11.15 2.76 -3.69
CA ASP A 223 -11.37 2.41 -5.10
C ASP A 223 -10.69 3.39 -6.07
N GLU A 224 -10.64 4.69 -5.73
CA GLU A 224 -9.91 5.68 -6.53
C GLU A 224 -8.41 5.39 -6.53
N ILE A 225 -7.84 5.00 -5.38
CA ILE A 225 -6.44 4.58 -5.29
C ILE A 225 -6.22 3.24 -6.01
N ALA A 226 -7.14 2.29 -5.89
CA ALA A 226 -7.05 1.01 -6.58
C ALA A 226 -7.03 1.16 -8.11
N ALA A 227 -7.76 2.15 -8.65
CA ALA A 227 -7.73 2.47 -10.07
C ALA A 227 -6.33 2.92 -10.54
N GLN A 228 -5.68 3.77 -9.75
CA GLN A 228 -4.34 4.29 -10.06
C GLN A 228 -3.27 3.20 -9.89
N VAL A 229 -3.38 2.36 -8.86
CA VAL A 229 -2.48 1.22 -8.66
C VAL A 229 -2.60 0.24 -9.83
N ALA A 230 -3.81 -0.10 -10.26
CA ALA A 230 -4.03 -0.97 -11.41
C ALA A 230 -3.41 -0.38 -12.69
N PHE A 231 -3.53 0.93 -12.93
CA PHE A 231 -2.85 1.60 -14.03
C PHE A 231 -1.33 1.46 -13.92
N LEU A 232 -0.73 1.77 -12.78
CA LEU A 232 0.72 1.70 -12.56
C LEU A 232 1.28 0.27 -12.70
N LEU A 233 0.48 -0.74 -12.33
CA LEU A 233 0.84 -2.14 -12.51
C LEU A 233 0.74 -2.58 -13.96
N SER A 234 -0.16 -2.02 -14.76
CA SER A 234 -0.44 -2.46 -16.13
C SER A 234 0.59 -1.96 -17.15
N ASP A 235 0.53 -2.54 -18.36
CA ASP A 235 1.35 -2.14 -19.51
C ASP A 235 1.03 -0.73 -20.03
N GLU A 236 -0.15 -0.18 -19.69
CA GLU A 236 -0.51 1.21 -19.99
C GLU A 236 0.47 2.21 -19.35
N ALA A 237 1.13 1.84 -18.23
CA ALA A 237 2.19 2.60 -17.58
C ALA A 237 3.61 2.17 -18.02
N GLY A 238 3.78 1.57 -19.20
CA GLY A 238 5.02 0.95 -19.66
C GLY A 238 6.26 1.85 -19.69
N PHE A 239 6.09 3.18 -19.76
CA PHE A 239 7.19 4.15 -19.72
C PHE A 239 7.32 4.85 -18.35
N THR A 240 6.69 4.32 -17.30
CA THR A 240 6.67 4.91 -15.95
C THR A 240 7.40 4.00 -14.97
N THR A 241 8.58 4.42 -14.50
CA THR A 241 9.33 3.75 -13.42
C THR A 241 10.06 4.78 -12.56
N GLY A 242 10.21 4.52 -11.26
CA GLY A 242 10.82 5.43 -10.29
C GLY A 242 9.95 6.64 -9.92
N ALA A 243 8.72 6.71 -10.40
CA ALA A 243 7.81 7.79 -10.09
C ALA A 243 7.25 7.67 -8.66
N CYS A 244 6.97 8.84 -8.05
CA CYS A 244 6.09 8.95 -6.90
C CYS A 244 4.81 9.64 -7.34
N TRP A 245 3.72 8.89 -7.46
CA TRP A 245 2.42 9.39 -7.89
C TRP A 245 1.64 9.90 -6.69
N VAL A 246 1.56 11.23 -6.55
CA VAL A 246 0.79 11.87 -5.47
C VAL A 246 -0.70 11.88 -5.84
N SER A 247 -1.54 11.40 -4.92
CA SER A 247 -3.00 11.35 -5.07
C SER A 247 -3.67 11.77 -3.75
N ASP A 248 -3.79 13.08 -3.55
CA ASP A 248 -4.09 13.68 -2.25
C ASP A 248 -5.19 14.76 -2.27
N GLY A 249 -5.87 14.93 -3.41
CA GLY A 249 -6.89 15.96 -3.56
C GLY A 249 -6.37 17.40 -3.44
N GLY A 250 -5.07 17.61 -3.63
CA GLY A 250 -4.39 18.90 -3.53
C GLY A 250 -3.85 19.24 -2.13
N TYR A 251 -3.88 18.30 -1.19
CA TYR A 251 -3.42 18.51 0.19
C TYR A 251 -1.96 18.98 0.27
N SER A 252 -1.08 18.56 -0.62
CA SER A 252 0.34 18.91 -0.60
C SER A 252 0.72 20.18 -1.36
N LEU A 253 -0.23 20.86 -1.96
CA LEU A 253 -0.01 22.11 -2.69
C LEU A 253 0.36 23.28 -1.77
#